data_e7a46575e664423aa6a9a9d568dc2992
#
_entry.id   e7a46575e664423aa6a9a9d568dc2992
#
_cell.length_a   1.000
_cell.length_b   1.000
_cell.length_c   1.000
_cell.angle_alpha   90.00
_cell.angle_beta   90.00
_cell.angle_gamma   90.00
#
_symmetry.space_group_name_H-M   'P 1'
#
loop_
_entity.id
_entity.type
_entity.pdbx_description
1 polymer ?
#
loop_
_entity_poly.entity_id
_entity_poly.type
_entity_poly.pdbx_seq_one_letter_code
_entity_poly.pdbx_strand_id
1 'polypeptide(L)'
;MFRTFATKIKHNNYCKINFKNTKKAYNLLDDNKLRDQQQLYKLFNLFSKNENMGQKAITTFMETKPPVIYPIIQNKLFNQFCGGEDLNSLTPLIKNIKNNNVTPMLNYGVEYSTKEEDLESCKDEMIDMIKYLKSQRMNNLKGQSIIRVTGVMSHDRLRKIQNGQTFSSIEKELWEKDSKRLENICEYAVANKVKLLFDAETIDIQTIIHNLSLKMMRRFNGNKPRIYGTIQFYRKDSHDQLNALIKHGRDNKYTPGLKMVRGAYIHDETLAGRRHLLHDTKFETDKSYNEGVTTCLNNIDSVAVCFAGHNTNTVKHIISGLISNDIPVNSPNIMLAQMYGMRNDITFNLMDVNVSQFIPYGKKDFLFPYLVRRGIENSSALGGSQEELNLIKKEIKRRGMKQNQ
;
A
#
# COMPACT_ATOMS: atom_id res chain seq x y z
N MET A 1 6.28 -38.20 6.38
CA MET A 1 6.65 -38.45 4.97
C MET A 1 5.68 -37.77 3.96
N PHE A 2 4.36 -37.87 4.13
CA PHE A 2 3.39 -37.22 3.19
C PHE A 2 3.40 -35.69 3.18
N ARG A 3 3.72 -35.01 4.31
CA ARG A 3 3.85 -33.52 4.34
C ARG A 3 5.02 -33.03 3.49
N THR A 4 6.14 -33.75 3.48
CA THR A 4 7.35 -33.37 2.72
C THR A 4 7.19 -33.48 1.21
N PHE A 5 6.38 -34.43 0.74
CA PHE A 5 6.10 -34.62 -0.70
C PHE A 5 5.15 -33.53 -1.26
N ALA A 6 4.08 -33.20 -0.52
CA ALA A 6 3.17 -32.12 -0.92
C ALA A 6 3.85 -30.74 -0.94
N THR A 7 4.80 -30.52 -0.03
CA THR A 7 5.63 -29.31 0.01
C THR A 7 6.58 -29.25 -1.19
N LYS A 8 7.27 -30.35 -1.54
CA LYS A 8 8.16 -30.40 -2.73
C LYS A 8 7.44 -30.20 -4.06
N ILE A 9 6.22 -30.74 -4.22
CA ILE A 9 5.43 -30.54 -5.44
C ILE A 9 4.97 -29.08 -5.57
N LYS A 10 4.59 -28.42 -4.46
CA LYS A 10 4.28 -26.99 -4.45
C LYS A 10 5.52 -26.15 -4.77
N HIS A 11 6.68 -26.43 -4.18
CA HIS A 11 7.93 -25.72 -4.46
C HIS A 11 8.30 -25.71 -5.96
N ASN A 12 8.13 -26.82 -6.67
CA ASN A 12 8.41 -26.89 -8.11
C ASN A 12 7.49 -25.99 -8.97
N ASN A 13 6.29 -25.64 -8.49
CA ASN A 13 5.36 -24.75 -9.21
C ASN A 13 5.75 -23.28 -9.09
N TYR A 14 6.42 -22.85 -8.00
CA TYR A 14 6.81 -21.44 -7.79
C TYR A 14 8.04 -21.02 -8.59
N CYS A 15 8.94 -21.94 -8.92
CA CYS A 15 10.03 -21.69 -9.86
C CYS A 15 9.52 -21.35 -11.29
N LYS A 16 8.22 -21.54 -11.58
CA LYS A 16 7.58 -21.29 -12.87
C LYS A 16 6.67 -20.06 -12.91
N ILE A 17 6.71 -19.17 -11.91
CA ILE A 17 5.88 -17.95 -11.95
C ILE A 17 6.25 -17.13 -13.17
N ASN A 18 5.27 -16.94 -14.05
CA ASN A 18 5.44 -16.22 -15.31
C ASN A 18 4.71 -14.88 -15.27
N PHE A 19 5.42 -13.82 -14.84
CA PHE A 19 4.90 -12.45 -14.84
C PHE A 19 4.56 -11.91 -16.25
N LYS A 20 4.96 -12.61 -17.32
CA LYS A 20 4.62 -12.25 -18.70
C LYS A 20 3.30 -12.88 -19.20
N ASN A 21 2.55 -13.57 -18.33
CA ASN A 21 1.23 -14.12 -18.67
C ASN A 21 0.18 -12.98 -18.64
N THR A 22 -0.01 -12.33 -19.78
CA THR A 22 -0.91 -11.18 -19.93
C THR A 22 -2.38 -11.58 -19.85
N LYS A 23 -2.75 -12.81 -20.28
CA LYS A 23 -4.11 -13.31 -20.14
C LYS A 23 -4.57 -13.31 -18.68
N LYS A 24 -3.70 -13.76 -17.76
CA LYS A 24 -3.98 -13.80 -16.34
C LYS A 24 -3.93 -12.38 -15.71
N ALA A 25 -2.94 -11.59 -16.11
CA ALA A 25 -2.72 -10.23 -15.60
C ALA A 25 -3.91 -9.28 -15.85
N TYR A 26 -4.54 -9.41 -17.01
CA TYR A 26 -5.58 -8.47 -17.47
C TYR A 26 -6.97 -9.11 -17.61
N ASN A 27 -7.21 -10.26 -16.97
CA ASN A 27 -8.49 -11.01 -17.07
C ASN A 27 -9.70 -10.22 -16.53
N LEU A 28 -9.48 -9.26 -15.62
CA LEU A 28 -10.53 -8.43 -15.03
C LEU A 28 -10.84 -7.16 -15.83
N LEU A 29 -10.03 -6.86 -16.86
CA LEU A 29 -10.23 -5.68 -17.69
C LEU A 29 -10.97 -6.07 -18.98
N ASP A 30 -12.06 -5.35 -19.24
CA ASP A 30 -12.68 -5.36 -20.57
C ASP A 30 -11.81 -4.61 -21.59
N ASP A 31 -12.16 -4.70 -22.86
CA ASP A 31 -11.38 -4.12 -23.95
C ASP A 31 -11.30 -2.59 -23.89
N ASN A 32 -12.35 -1.92 -23.40
CA ASN A 32 -12.35 -0.47 -23.25
C ASN A 32 -11.41 -0.01 -22.15
N LYS A 33 -11.49 -0.65 -20.97
CA LYS A 33 -10.57 -0.36 -19.86
C LYS A 33 -9.12 -0.66 -20.24
N LEU A 34 -8.86 -1.72 -21.00
CA LEU A 34 -7.51 -2.05 -21.47
C LEU A 34 -6.97 -0.99 -22.44
N ARG A 35 -7.82 -0.42 -23.31
CA ARG A 35 -7.47 0.71 -24.19
C ARG A 35 -7.20 2.00 -23.40
N ASP A 36 -8.05 2.32 -22.43
CA ASP A 36 -7.87 3.50 -21.59
C ASP A 36 -6.55 3.40 -20.80
N GLN A 37 -6.25 2.24 -20.27
CA GLN A 37 -4.98 1.96 -19.60
C GLN A 37 -3.79 2.12 -20.57
N GLN A 38 -3.89 1.62 -21.80
CA GLN A 38 -2.85 1.81 -22.82
C GLN A 38 -2.60 3.30 -23.10
N GLN A 39 -3.64 4.10 -23.27
CA GLN A 39 -3.51 5.54 -23.53
C GLN A 39 -2.84 6.25 -22.36
N LEU A 40 -3.24 5.93 -21.13
CA LEU A 40 -2.66 6.50 -19.91
C LEU A 40 -1.17 6.16 -19.77
N TYR A 41 -0.79 4.91 -20.00
CA TYR A 41 0.61 4.50 -19.95
C TYR A 41 1.45 5.01 -21.13
N LYS A 42 0.86 5.25 -22.32
CA LYS A 42 1.52 6.01 -23.40
C LYS A 42 1.87 7.43 -22.94
N LEU A 43 0.92 8.10 -22.25
CA LEU A 43 1.12 9.44 -21.69
C LEU A 43 2.22 9.47 -20.63
N PHE A 44 2.19 8.54 -19.67
CA PHE A 44 3.25 8.42 -18.66
C PHE A 44 4.63 8.22 -19.28
N ASN A 45 4.76 7.36 -20.30
CA ASN A 45 6.03 7.15 -20.99
C ASN A 45 6.52 8.36 -21.79
N LEU A 46 5.61 9.20 -22.27
CA LEU A 46 6.00 10.45 -22.91
C LEU A 46 6.67 11.40 -21.90
N PHE A 47 6.11 11.50 -20.71
CA PHE A 47 6.66 12.32 -19.61
C PHE A 47 7.92 11.73 -18.99
N SER A 48 8.10 10.41 -19.00
CA SER A 48 9.28 9.74 -18.42
C SER A 48 10.58 9.97 -19.18
N LYS A 49 10.50 10.44 -20.42
CA LYS A 49 11.71 10.75 -21.24
C LYS A 49 12.51 11.94 -20.70
N ASN A 50 11.85 12.85 -19.97
CA ASN A 50 12.48 13.95 -19.26
C ASN A 50 11.82 14.12 -17.90
N GLU A 51 12.39 13.51 -16.87
CA GLU A 51 11.80 13.36 -15.54
C GLU A 51 11.46 14.71 -14.90
N ASN A 52 12.36 15.69 -14.97
CA ASN A 52 12.13 17.03 -14.42
C ASN A 52 11.01 17.77 -15.16
N MET A 53 10.94 17.63 -16.48
CA MET A 53 9.91 18.25 -17.31
C MET A 53 8.57 17.57 -17.11
N GLY A 54 8.55 16.24 -16.98
CA GLY A 54 7.34 15.46 -16.69
C GLY A 54 6.72 15.80 -15.33
N GLN A 55 7.54 15.85 -14.27
CA GLN A 55 7.08 16.25 -12.94
C GLN A 55 6.53 17.68 -12.94
N LYS A 56 7.28 18.63 -13.54
CA LYS A 56 6.84 20.01 -13.65
C LYS A 56 5.54 20.17 -14.44
N ALA A 57 5.39 19.44 -15.55
CA ALA A 57 4.16 19.45 -16.35
C ALA A 57 2.97 18.92 -15.55
N ILE A 58 3.12 17.82 -14.81
CA ILE A 58 2.07 17.25 -13.96
C ILE A 58 1.71 18.26 -12.85
N THR A 59 2.70 18.80 -12.14
CA THR A 59 2.47 19.77 -11.06
C THR A 59 1.73 21.00 -11.60
N THR A 60 2.19 21.62 -12.70
CA THR A 60 1.53 22.77 -13.33
C THR A 60 0.11 22.43 -13.79
N PHE A 61 -0.10 21.26 -14.42
CA PHE A 61 -1.44 20.80 -14.80
C PHE A 61 -2.39 20.70 -13.60
N MET A 62 -1.87 20.22 -12.49
CA MET A 62 -2.64 20.03 -11.27
C MET A 62 -2.94 21.34 -10.54
N GLU A 63 -2.04 22.33 -10.62
CA GLU A 63 -2.23 23.68 -10.07
C GLU A 63 -3.20 24.50 -10.92
N THR A 64 -3.04 24.48 -12.25
CA THR A 64 -3.83 25.32 -13.17
C THR A 64 -5.23 24.77 -13.43
N LYS A 65 -5.44 23.48 -13.24
CA LYS A 65 -6.74 22.77 -13.45
C LYS A 65 -7.47 23.22 -14.72
N PRO A 66 -6.87 23.07 -15.91
CA PRO A 66 -7.48 23.57 -17.15
C PRO A 66 -8.89 22.98 -17.34
N PRO A 67 -9.94 23.81 -17.49
CA PRO A 67 -11.34 23.41 -17.24
C PRO A 67 -11.87 22.30 -18.14
N VAL A 68 -11.33 22.13 -19.35
CA VAL A 68 -11.78 21.09 -20.29
C VAL A 68 -11.00 19.77 -20.11
N ILE A 69 -9.68 19.86 -19.97
CA ILE A 69 -8.79 18.69 -19.97
C ILE A 69 -8.69 18.07 -18.56
N TYR A 70 -8.77 18.90 -17.52
CA TYR A 70 -8.61 18.46 -16.14
C TYR A 70 -9.62 17.37 -15.73
N PRO A 71 -10.95 17.53 -15.94
CA PRO A 71 -11.91 16.49 -15.55
C PRO A 71 -11.69 15.18 -16.31
N ILE A 72 -11.25 15.23 -17.55
CA ILE A 72 -11.00 14.04 -18.38
C ILE A 72 -9.82 13.26 -17.81
N ILE A 73 -8.71 13.92 -17.53
CA ILE A 73 -7.52 13.27 -16.97
C ILE A 73 -7.77 12.80 -15.53
N GLN A 74 -8.45 13.62 -14.71
CA GLN A 74 -8.83 13.25 -13.36
C GLN A 74 -9.68 11.97 -13.37
N ASN A 75 -10.68 11.87 -14.22
CA ASN A 75 -11.52 10.68 -14.36
C ASN A 75 -10.71 9.46 -14.83
N LYS A 76 -9.80 9.62 -15.79
CA LYS A 76 -8.95 8.51 -16.25
C LYS A 76 -8.02 8.01 -15.13
N LEU A 77 -7.39 8.92 -14.39
CA LEU A 77 -6.54 8.57 -13.24
C LEU A 77 -7.35 7.91 -12.11
N PHE A 78 -8.54 8.46 -11.81
CA PHE A 78 -9.44 7.92 -10.81
C PHE A 78 -9.86 6.48 -11.17
N ASN A 79 -10.35 6.27 -12.38
CA ASN A 79 -10.77 4.94 -12.84
C ASN A 79 -9.62 3.92 -12.89
N GLN A 80 -8.38 4.40 -13.09
CA GLN A 80 -7.20 3.54 -13.13
C GLN A 80 -6.74 3.13 -11.73
N PHE A 81 -6.72 4.06 -10.77
CA PHE A 81 -6.02 3.87 -9.49
C PHE A 81 -6.93 3.82 -8.26
N CYS A 82 -8.23 4.10 -8.41
CA CYS A 82 -9.20 4.09 -7.32
C CYS A 82 -10.31 3.08 -7.58
N GLY A 83 -10.82 2.51 -6.50
CA GLY A 83 -11.87 1.50 -6.58
C GLY A 83 -13.27 2.06 -6.79
N GLY A 84 -13.53 3.29 -6.34
CA GLY A 84 -14.83 3.95 -6.37
C GLY A 84 -14.92 5.14 -5.43
N GLU A 85 -16.06 5.81 -5.41
CA GLU A 85 -16.28 6.99 -4.56
C GLU A 85 -16.82 6.64 -3.15
N ASP A 86 -17.44 5.47 -3.01
CA ASP A 86 -18.03 4.97 -1.76
C ASP A 86 -17.94 3.44 -1.67
N LEU A 87 -18.31 2.88 -0.51
CA LEU A 87 -18.24 1.44 -0.24
C LEU A 87 -19.18 0.62 -1.15
N ASN A 88 -20.33 1.16 -1.56
CA ASN A 88 -21.27 0.44 -2.41
C ASN A 88 -20.71 0.26 -3.82
N SER A 89 -20.08 1.30 -4.35
CA SER A 89 -19.44 1.29 -5.68
C SER A 89 -18.27 0.29 -5.75
N LEU A 90 -17.65 -0.08 -4.62
CA LEU A 90 -16.58 -1.07 -4.54
C LEU A 90 -17.06 -2.51 -4.75
N THR A 91 -18.33 -2.81 -4.50
CA THR A 91 -18.81 -4.21 -4.39
C THR A 91 -18.50 -5.07 -5.62
N PRO A 92 -18.72 -4.62 -6.87
CA PRO A 92 -18.36 -5.42 -8.04
C PRO A 92 -16.86 -5.69 -8.15
N LEU A 93 -16.03 -4.68 -7.86
CA LEU A 93 -14.58 -4.80 -7.88
C LEU A 93 -14.10 -5.80 -6.83
N ILE A 94 -14.57 -5.66 -5.58
CA ILE A 94 -14.20 -6.54 -4.47
C ILE A 94 -14.57 -7.99 -4.76
N LYS A 95 -15.76 -8.23 -5.33
CA LYS A 95 -16.16 -9.57 -5.76
C LYS A 95 -15.20 -10.15 -6.81
N ASN A 96 -14.83 -9.35 -7.80
CA ASN A 96 -13.96 -9.78 -8.88
C ASN A 96 -12.55 -10.14 -8.40
N ILE A 97 -11.91 -9.29 -7.58
CA ILE A 97 -10.56 -9.56 -7.07
C ILE A 97 -10.53 -10.76 -6.12
N LYS A 98 -11.56 -10.93 -5.29
CA LYS A 98 -11.69 -12.09 -4.41
C LYS A 98 -11.86 -13.42 -5.17
N ASN A 99 -12.61 -13.41 -6.27
CA ASN A 99 -12.74 -14.57 -7.14
C ASN A 99 -11.39 -14.99 -7.77
N ASN A 100 -10.41 -14.09 -7.77
CA ASN A 100 -9.03 -14.35 -8.19
C ASN A 100 -8.07 -14.59 -7.00
N ASN A 101 -8.57 -14.95 -5.81
CA ASN A 101 -7.79 -15.19 -4.59
C ASN A 101 -6.94 -14.00 -4.13
N VAL A 102 -7.31 -12.78 -4.50
CA VAL A 102 -6.64 -11.55 -4.04
C VAL A 102 -7.44 -10.92 -2.90
N THR A 103 -6.76 -10.57 -1.83
CA THR A 103 -7.38 -9.94 -0.65
C THR A 103 -7.51 -8.43 -0.86
N PRO A 104 -8.70 -7.84 -0.70
CA PRO A 104 -8.84 -6.40 -0.74
C PRO A 104 -8.23 -5.75 0.50
N MET A 105 -7.47 -4.68 0.28
CA MET A 105 -6.89 -3.81 1.31
C MET A 105 -7.42 -2.40 1.06
N LEU A 106 -8.48 -2.01 1.77
CA LEU A 106 -9.17 -0.76 1.52
C LEU A 106 -8.51 0.41 2.25
N ASN A 107 -8.46 1.54 1.58
CA ASN A 107 -7.98 2.81 2.12
C ASN A 107 -8.97 3.93 1.81
N TYR A 108 -9.53 4.54 2.85
CA TYR A 108 -10.29 5.78 2.69
C TYR A 108 -9.34 6.95 2.47
N GLY A 109 -9.50 7.66 1.37
CA GLY A 109 -8.48 8.55 0.82
C GLY A 109 -8.41 9.95 1.40
N VAL A 110 -8.97 10.20 2.59
CA VAL A 110 -8.88 11.51 3.27
C VAL A 110 -7.50 11.68 3.89
N GLU A 111 -6.91 12.84 3.66
CA GLU A 111 -5.61 13.25 4.19
C GLU A 111 -5.74 14.63 4.85
N TYR A 112 -5.03 14.81 5.98
CA TYR A 112 -4.84 16.14 6.61
C TYR A 112 -6.14 16.89 6.96
N SER A 113 -6.99 16.27 7.76
CA SER A 113 -8.12 17.01 8.32
C SER A 113 -7.68 17.92 9.48
N THR A 114 -8.18 19.15 9.50
CA THR A 114 -7.88 20.14 10.53
C THR A 114 -9.04 20.39 11.48
N LYS A 115 -10.26 20.03 11.07
CA LYS A 115 -11.48 20.24 11.86
C LYS A 115 -11.85 18.96 12.61
N GLU A 116 -12.26 19.11 13.87
CA GLU A 116 -12.68 17.96 14.71
C GLU A 116 -13.84 17.16 14.09
N GLU A 117 -14.78 17.85 13.43
CA GLU A 117 -15.92 17.25 12.74
C GLU A 117 -15.47 16.31 11.60
N ASP A 118 -14.46 16.73 10.83
CA ASP A 118 -13.92 15.92 9.74
C ASP A 118 -13.17 14.69 10.29
N LEU A 119 -12.41 14.86 11.38
CA LEU A 119 -11.71 13.75 12.05
C LEU A 119 -12.69 12.71 12.58
N GLU A 120 -13.83 13.16 13.13
CA GLU A 120 -14.91 12.28 13.61
C GLU A 120 -15.60 11.58 12.44
N SER A 121 -15.93 12.31 11.36
CA SER A 121 -16.49 11.75 10.14
C SER A 121 -15.57 10.69 9.51
N CYS A 122 -14.26 10.94 9.50
CA CYS A 122 -13.29 9.96 9.00
C CYS A 122 -13.24 8.70 9.88
N LYS A 123 -13.37 8.83 11.22
CA LYS A 123 -13.49 7.67 12.12
C LYS A 123 -14.74 6.84 11.78
N ASP A 124 -15.88 7.49 11.56
CA ASP A 124 -17.12 6.80 11.24
C ASP A 124 -17.02 6.05 9.92
N GLU A 125 -16.42 6.66 8.90
CA GLU A 125 -16.14 6.00 7.62
C GLU A 125 -15.19 4.80 7.79
N MET A 126 -14.18 4.91 8.66
CA MET A 126 -13.28 3.79 8.98
C MET A 126 -14.04 2.64 9.64
N ILE A 127 -14.96 2.92 10.54
CA ILE A 127 -15.82 1.91 11.17
C ILE A 127 -16.72 1.23 10.13
N ASP A 128 -17.32 2.00 9.24
CA ASP A 128 -18.18 1.47 8.17
C ASP A 128 -17.39 0.65 7.16
N MET A 129 -16.18 1.07 6.81
CA MET A 129 -15.25 0.27 6.00
C MET A 129 -14.91 -1.07 6.66
N ILE A 130 -14.69 -1.11 7.97
CA ILE A 130 -14.44 -2.36 8.71
C ILE A 130 -15.69 -3.26 8.71
N LYS A 131 -16.90 -2.70 8.92
CA LYS A 131 -18.18 -3.43 8.80
C LYS A 131 -18.32 -4.02 7.38
N TYR A 132 -18.08 -3.21 6.37
CA TYR A 132 -18.13 -3.63 4.97
C TYR A 132 -17.15 -4.78 4.69
N LEU A 133 -15.88 -4.65 5.08
CA LEU A 133 -14.89 -5.72 4.91
C LEU A 133 -15.28 -7.01 5.64
N LYS A 134 -15.92 -6.90 6.80
CA LYS A 134 -16.47 -8.06 7.54
C LYS A 134 -17.59 -8.72 6.74
N SER A 135 -18.53 -7.96 6.19
CA SER A 135 -19.65 -8.49 5.40
C SER A 135 -19.20 -9.17 4.11
N GLN A 136 -18.12 -8.69 3.49
CA GLN A 136 -17.57 -9.19 2.24
C GLN A 136 -16.68 -10.43 2.37
N ARG A 137 -16.66 -11.12 3.51
CA ARG A 137 -15.83 -12.32 3.69
C ARG A 137 -16.24 -13.44 2.74
N MET A 138 -15.30 -13.92 1.96
CA MET A 138 -15.44 -15.10 1.09
C MET A 138 -14.18 -15.97 1.21
N ASN A 139 -14.35 -17.30 1.16
CA ASN A 139 -13.27 -18.29 1.05
C ASN A 139 -12.05 -18.08 1.98
N ASN A 140 -12.29 -17.74 3.25
CA ASN A 140 -11.24 -17.48 4.25
C ASN A 140 -10.38 -16.22 4.00
N LEU A 141 -10.62 -15.44 2.95
CA LEU A 141 -9.96 -14.15 2.74
C LEU A 141 -10.45 -13.16 3.80
N LYS A 142 -9.52 -12.65 4.60
CA LYS A 142 -9.79 -11.69 5.66
C LYS A 142 -9.57 -10.29 5.10
N GLY A 143 -10.55 -9.41 5.26
CA GLY A 143 -10.42 -8.02 4.86
C GLY A 143 -9.27 -7.32 5.56
N GLN A 144 -8.68 -6.37 4.88
CA GLN A 144 -7.59 -5.53 5.36
C GLN A 144 -7.97 -4.06 5.17
N SER A 145 -7.67 -3.23 6.16
CA SER A 145 -7.95 -1.81 6.19
C SER A 145 -6.66 -1.05 6.42
N ILE A 146 -6.50 0.05 5.71
CA ILE A 146 -5.41 0.99 5.94
C ILE A 146 -5.96 2.17 6.75
N ILE A 147 -5.22 2.59 7.76
CA ILE A 147 -5.48 3.83 8.47
C ILE A 147 -4.35 4.82 8.21
N ARG A 148 -4.73 6.01 7.78
CA ARG A 148 -3.87 7.17 7.76
C ARG A 148 -4.14 7.96 9.04
N VAL A 149 -3.12 8.08 9.89
CA VAL A 149 -3.31 8.65 11.24
C VAL A 149 -3.75 10.11 11.18
N THR A 150 -3.24 10.89 10.21
CA THR A 150 -3.67 12.29 10.00
C THR A 150 -5.09 12.46 9.49
N GLY A 151 -5.77 11.39 9.10
CA GLY A 151 -7.21 11.43 8.81
C GLY A 151 -8.09 11.35 10.06
N VAL A 152 -7.57 10.84 11.19
CA VAL A 152 -8.33 10.61 12.43
C VAL A 152 -7.74 11.31 13.66
N MET A 153 -6.55 11.87 13.54
CA MET A 153 -5.85 12.67 14.55
C MET A 153 -5.28 13.94 13.91
N SER A 154 -5.28 15.04 14.64
CA SER A 154 -4.77 16.32 14.14
C SER A 154 -3.27 16.23 13.82
N HIS A 155 -2.89 16.58 12.59
CA HIS A 155 -1.50 16.68 12.15
C HIS A 155 -0.67 17.64 13.05
N ASP A 156 -1.23 18.78 13.44
CA ASP A 156 -0.52 19.77 14.26
C ASP A 156 -0.25 19.23 15.67
N ARG A 157 -1.19 18.50 16.27
CA ARG A 157 -0.99 17.86 17.58
C ARG A 157 0.06 16.76 17.51
N LEU A 158 0.03 15.92 16.44
CA LEU A 158 1.06 14.91 16.20
C LEU A 158 2.45 15.55 16.10
N ARG A 159 2.59 16.63 15.31
CA ARG A 159 3.85 17.35 15.11
C ARG A 159 4.36 18.02 16.40
N LYS A 160 3.46 18.59 17.21
CA LYS A 160 3.84 19.18 18.52
C LYS A 160 4.45 18.12 19.44
N ILE A 161 3.82 16.94 19.56
CA ILE A 161 4.36 15.85 20.38
C ILE A 161 5.70 15.36 19.84
N GLN A 162 5.82 15.16 18.54
CA GLN A 162 7.09 14.73 17.95
C GLN A 162 8.23 15.70 18.23
N ASN A 163 7.93 17.00 18.28
CA ASN A 163 8.90 18.05 18.58
C ASN A 163 9.10 18.30 20.08
N GLY A 164 8.49 17.51 20.97
CA GLY A 164 8.60 17.66 22.42
C GLY A 164 7.93 18.91 22.97
N GLN A 165 7.00 19.51 22.24
CA GLN A 165 6.28 20.71 22.65
C GLN A 165 5.17 20.39 23.64
N THR A 166 4.97 21.26 24.63
CA THR A 166 3.90 21.13 25.63
C THR A 166 2.55 21.54 25.08
N PHE A 167 1.53 20.82 25.49
CA PHE A 167 0.13 21.15 25.19
C PHE A 167 -0.46 22.12 26.21
N SER A 168 -1.29 23.04 25.74
CA SER A 168 -2.27 23.76 26.56
C SER A 168 -3.31 22.80 27.15
N SER A 169 -4.11 23.26 28.11
CA SER A 169 -5.20 22.44 28.68
C SER A 169 -6.20 21.96 27.62
N ILE A 170 -6.58 22.84 26.69
CA ILE A 170 -7.50 22.53 25.58
C ILE A 170 -6.87 21.49 24.64
N GLU A 171 -5.59 21.63 24.29
CA GLU A 171 -4.90 20.67 23.42
C GLU A 171 -4.74 19.30 24.07
N LYS A 172 -4.60 19.21 25.40
CA LYS A 172 -4.60 17.92 26.11
C LYS A 172 -5.94 17.20 25.97
N GLU A 173 -7.04 17.92 26.17
CA GLU A 173 -8.40 17.35 25.99
C GLU A 173 -8.62 16.88 24.54
N LEU A 174 -8.19 17.65 23.55
CA LEU A 174 -8.27 17.28 22.14
C LEU A 174 -7.37 16.08 21.80
N TRP A 175 -6.18 15.99 22.40
CA TRP A 175 -5.31 14.84 22.25
C TRP A 175 -5.91 13.54 22.85
N GLU A 176 -6.61 13.68 23.98
CA GLU A 176 -7.35 12.54 24.55
C GLU A 176 -8.48 12.07 23.62
N LYS A 177 -9.20 13.01 22.98
CA LYS A 177 -10.21 12.68 21.96
C LYS A 177 -9.58 11.98 20.76
N ASP A 178 -8.47 12.50 20.22
CA ASP A 178 -7.72 11.87 19.13
C ASP A 178 -7.30 10.44 19.50
N SER A 179 -6.71 10.28 20.69
CA SER A 179 -6.22 8.98 21.17
C SER A 179 -7.37 7.97 21.31
N LYS A 180 -8.51 8.40 21.87
CA LYS A 180 -9.70 7.56 22.03
C LYS A 180 -10.29 7.18 20.67
N ARG A 181 -10.31 8.10 19.70
CA ARG A 181 -10.77 7.87 18.33
C ARG A 181 -9.94 6.76 17.66
N LEU A 182 -8.61 6.86 17.75
CA LEU A 182 -7.69 5.85 17.23
C LEU A 182 -7.87 4.50 17.93
N GLU A 183 -7.96 4.47 19.25
CA GLU A 183 -8.18 3.25 20.03
C GLU A 183 -9.49 2.56 19.63
N ASN A 184 -10.59 3.31 19.48
CA ASN A 184 -11.88 2.78 19.07
C ASN A 184 -11.83 2.09 17.71
N ILE A 185 -11.14 2.69 16.73
CA ILE A 185 -10.96 2.09 15.41
C ILE A 185 -10.16 0.78 15.51
N CYS A 186 -9.07 0.78 16.28
CA CYS A 186 -8.23 -0.41 16.48
C CYS A 186 -9.01 -1.54 17.16
N GLU A 187 -9.71 -1.24 18.24
CA GLU A 187 -10.54 -2.20 18.96
C GLU A 187 -11.63 -2.80 18.08
N TYR A 188 -12.32 -1.95 17.31
CA TYR A 188 -13.35 -2.39 16.38
C TYR A 188 -12.81 -3.28 15.27
N ALA A 189 -11.65 -2.95 14.70
CA ALA A 189 -10.98 -3.76 13.68
C ALA A 189 -10.60 -5.15 14.23
N VAL A 190 -10.02 -5.20 15.42
CA VAL A 190 -9.60 -6.45 16.08
C VAL A 190 -10.80 -7.33 16.42
N ALA A 191 -11.85 -6.77 17.01
CA ALA A 191 -13.10 -7.47 17.35
C ALA A 191 -13.77 -8.08 16.10
N ASN A 192 -13.69 -7.39 14.96
CA ASN A 192 -14.22 -7.86 13.68
C ASN A 192 -13.22 -8.72 12.88
N LYS A 193 -12.04 -9.02 13.41
CA LYS A 193 -11.00 -9.84 12.78
C LYS A 193 -10.51 -9.26 11.43
N VAL A 194 -10.59 -7.94 11.25
CA VAL A 194 -10.00 -7.19 10.13
C VAL A 194 -8.58 -6.78 10.52
N LYS A 195 -7.63 -6.91 9.59
CA LYS A 195 -6.27 -6.38 9.81
C LYS A 195 -6.30 -4.87 9.56
N LEU A 196 -5.71 -4.10 10.47
CA LEU A 196 -5.56 -2.66 10.35
C LEU A 196 -4.08 -2.31 10.22
N LEU A 197 -3.71 -1.66 9.11
CA LEU A 197 -2.34 -1.28 8.81
C LEU A 197 -2.21 0.25 8.90
N PHE A 198 -1.36 0.72 9.80
CA PHE A 198 -1.00 2.13 9.91
C PHE A 198 -0.13 2.52 8.73
N ASP A 199 -0.58 3.46 7.92
CA ASP A 199 0.22 3.94 6.80
C ASP A 199 1.39 4.81 7.29
N ALA A 200 2.47 4.86 6.52
CA ALA A 200 3.57 5.76 6.81
C ALA A 200 3.26 7.13 6.21
N GLU A 201 3.68 8.17 6.92
CA GLU A 201 3.53 9.55 6.49
C GLU A 201 4.90 10.26 6.46
N THR A 202 4.92 11.58 6.46
CA THR A 202 6.16 12.36 6.41
C THR A 202 6.98 12.25 7.70
N ILE A 203 8.30 12.43 7.61
CA ILE A 203 9.25 12.19 8.71
C ILE A 203 8.95 13.06 9.92
N ASP A 204 8.41 14.28 9.73
CA ASP A 204 8.08 15.22 10.80
C ASP A 204 7.00 14.74 11.77
N ILE A 205 6.26 13.68 11.42
CA ILE A 205 5.27 13.03 12.29
C ILE A 205 5.44 11.50 12.37
N GLN A 206 6.37 10.93 11.60
CA GLN A 206 6.46 9.48 11.46
C GLN A 206 6.84 8.78 12.77
N THR A 207 7.66 9.39 13.63
CA THR A 207 8.07 8.76 14.89
C THR A 207 6.89 8.61 15.84
N ILE A 208 6.03 9.64 15.95
CA ILE A 208 4.83 9.55 16.79
C ILE A 208 3.83 8.53 16.21
N ILE A 209 3.66 8.46 14.89
CA ILE A 209 2.81 7.43 14.24
C ILE A 209 3.34 6.03 14.55
N HIS A 210 4.67 5.83 14.47
CA HIS A 210 5.30 4.56 14.81
C HIS A 210 5.03 4.19 16.28
N ASN A 211 5.23 5.12 17.23
CA ASN A 211 4.98 4.90 18.65
C ASN A 211 3.50 4.57 18.95
N LEU A 212 2.56 5.25 18.29
CA LEU A 212 1.13 4.95 18.39
C LEU A 212 0.84 3.54 17.87
N SER A 213 1.43 3.15 16.74
CA SER A 213 1.26 1.80 16.20
C SER A 213 1.83 0.73 17.15
N LEU A 214 2.99 0.96 17.76
CA LEU A 214 3.57 0.05 18.78
C LEU A 214 2.66 -0.08 20.00
N LYS A 215 2.11 1.05 20.51
CA LYS A 215 1.15 1.05 21.63
C LYS A 215 -0.07 0.18 21.28
N MET A 216 -0.62 0.33 20.09
CA MET A 216 -1.78 -0.46 19.63
C MET A 216 -1.42 -1.93 19.40
N MET A 217 -0.26 -2.24 18.83
CA MET A 217 0.22 -3.62 18.67
C MET A 217 0.38 -4.31 20.03
N ARG A 218 1.03 -3.66 21.01
CA ARG A 218 1.21 -4.22 22.36
C ARG A 218 -0.14 -4.52 23.03
N ARG A 219 -1.15 -3.70 22.79
CA ARG A 219 -2.49 -3.87 23.40
C ARG A 219 -3.30 -4.96 22.72
N PHE A 220 -3.23 -5.07 21.40
CA PHE A 220 -4.19 -5.85 20.61
C PHE A 220 -3.59 -7.05 19.86
N ASN A 221 -2.28 -7.11 19.66
CA ASN A 221 -1.65 -8.24 18.98
C ASN A 221 -1.28 -9.34 20.00
N GLY A 222 -1.57 -10.57 19.63
CA GLY A 222 -1.04 -11.79 20.26
C GLY A 222 -0.24 -12.54 19.20
N ASN A 223 -0.39 -13.88 19.17
CA ASN A 223 0.26 -14.73 18.15
C ASN A 223 -0.34 -14.55 16.72
N LYS A 224 -1.47 -13.86 16.59
CA LYS A 224 -2.13 -13.57 15.31
C LYS A 224 -2.33 -12.06 15.16
N PRO A 225 -1.33 -11.34 14.66
CA PRO A 225 -1.36 -9.88 14.61
C PRO A 225 -2.52 -9.36 13.74
N ARG A 226 -3.13 -8.29 14.24
CA ARG A 226 -4.21 -7.54 13.56
C ARG A 226 -3.80 -6.11 13.26
N ILE A 227 -2.94 -5.54 14.11
CA ILE A 227 -2.42 -4.19 13.98
C ILE A 227 -1.02 -4.28 13.38
N TYR A 228 -0.77 -3.50 12.34
CA TYR A 228 0.49 -3.42 11.61
C TYR A 228 0.98 -1.97 11.58
N GLY A 229 2.26 -1.73 11.82
CA GLY A 229 2.93 -0.46 11.52
C GLY A 229 3.62 -0.51 10.17
N THR A 230 4.10 0.62 9.69
CA THR A 230 4.82 0.70 8.41
C THR A 230 6.23 1.24 8.61
N ILE A 231 7.22 0.60 7.98
CA ILE A 231 8.61 1.06 7.89
C ILE A 231 8.92 1.41 6.43
N GLN A 232 9.55 2.60 6.23
CA GLN A 232 9.92 3.14 4.93
C GLN A 232 11.42 2.90 4.68
N PHE A 233 11.75 2.01 3.75
CA PHE A 233 13.12 1.56 3.50
C PHE A 233 13.97 2.53 2.64
N TYR A 234 13.43 3.66 2.22
CA TYR A 234 14.24 4.76 1.68
C TYR A 234 14.97 5.53 2.79
N ARG A 235 14.63 5.33 4.08
CA ARG A 235 15.29 5.93 5.23
C ARG A 235 16.54 5.13 5.60
N LYS A 236 17.59 5.84 5.94
CA LYS A 236 18.89 5.25 6.35
C LYS A 236 18.79 4.45 7.66
N ASP A 237 17.85 4.81 8.55
CA ASP A 237 17.59 4.16 9.85
C ASP A 237 16.56 2.99 9.79
N SER A 238 16.14 2.58 8.60
CA SER A 238 15.06 1.58 8.44
C SER A 238 15.39 0.22 9.06
N HIS A 239 16.64 -0.22 9.00
CA HIS A 239 17.09 -1.50 9.60
C HIS A 239 17.09 -1.45 11.13
N ASP A 240 17.47 -0.32 11.73
CA ASP A 240 17.41 -0.13 13.18
C ASP A 240 15.95 -0.17 13.64
N GLN A 241 15.03 0.49 12.92
CA GLN A 241 13.60 0.42 13.19
C GLN A 241 13.06 -1.01 13.08
N LEU A 242 13.47 -1.78 12.06
CA LEU A 242 13.05 -3.17 11.88
C LEU A 242 13.53 -4.05 13.04
N ASN A 243 14.80 -3.97 13.40
CA ASN A 243 15.39 -4.74 14.50
C ASN A 243 14.74 -4.38 15.83
N ALA A 244 14.51 -3.09 16.08
CA ALA A 244 13.83 -2.61 17.28
C ALA A 244 12.38 -3.13 17.36
N LEU A 245 11.65 -3.17 16.24
CA LEU A 245 10.28 -3.70 16.17
C LEU A 245 10.24 -5.19 16.52
N ILE A 246 11.14 -6.00 15.93
CA ILE A 246 11.21 -7.45 16.20
C ILE A 246 11.56 -7.69 17.68
N LYS A 247 12.54 -6.95 18.20
CA LYS A 247 12.93 -7.01 19.62
C LYS A 247 11.77 -6.63 20.54
N HIS A 248 11.07 -5.54 20.24
CA HIS A 248 9.92 -5.07 21.01
C HIS A 248 8.80 -6.13 21.08
N GLY A 249 8.53 -6.83 19.98
CA GLY A 249 7.57 -7.94 19.96
C GLY A 249 7.99 -9.09 20.88
N ARG A 250 9.26 -9.49 20.84
CA ARG A 250 9.82 -10.55 21.70
C ARG A 250 9.77 -10.17 23.17
N ASP A 251 10.24 -8.98 23.52
CA ASP A 251 10.28 -8.48 24.90
C ASP A 251 8.88 -8.37 25.52
N ASN A 252 7.86 -8.05 24.72
CA ASN A 252 6.47 -7.88 25.16
C ASN A 252 5.57 -9.09 24.83
N LYS A 253 6.14 -10.21 24.34
CA LYS A 253 5.45 -11.49 24.09
C LYS A 253 4.25 -11.40 23.13
N TYR A 254 4.39 -10.64 22.03
CA TYR A 254 3.41 -10.59 20.95
C TYR A 254 4.10 -10.62 19.58
N THR A 255 3.38 -10.99 18.54
CA THR A 255 3.87 -10.92 17.16
C THR A 255 3.56 -9.51 16.57
N PRO A 256 4.57 -8.66 16.31
CA PRO A 256 4.35 -7.40 15.63
C PRO A 256 3.92 -7.61 14.18
N GLY A 257 3.04 -6.73 13.70
CA GLY A 257 2.69 -6.63 12.30
C GLY A 257 3.51 -5.54 11.62
N LEU A 258 4.12 -5.84 10.49
CA LEU A 258 4.93 -4.90 9.71
C LEU A 258 4.42 -4.79 8.28
N LYS A 259 4.22 -3.58 7.78
CA LYS A 259 4.14 -3.28 6.35
C LYS A 259 5.46 -2.65 5.91
N MET A 260 6.12 -3.27 4.95
CA MET A 260 7.35 -2.76 4.35
C MET A 260 7.02 -1.98 3.09
N VAL A 261 7.50 -0.76 3.00
CA VAL A 261 7.41 0.09 1.79
C VAL A 261 8.77 0.71 1.48
N ARG A 262 8.98 1.13 0.24
CA ARG A 262 10.20 1.90 -0.10
C ARG A 262 10.14 3.31 0.47
N GLY A 263 9.02 3.97 0.31
CA GLY A 263 8.75 5.35 0.72
C GLY A 263 8.11 6.14 -0.41
N ALA A 264 7.27 7.11 -0.06
CA ALA A 264 6.45 7.84 -1.04
C ALA A 264 6.64 9.37 -1.00
N TYR A 265 7.50 9.88 -0.10
CA TYR A 265 7.56 11.32 0.22
C TYR A 265 8.92 11.95 -0.09
N ILE A 266 9.72 11.38 -1.03
CA ILE A 266 11.08 11.90 -1.35
C ILE A 266 11.02 13.39 -1.70
N HIS A 267 10.03 13.82 -2.48
CA HIS A 267 9.86 15.21 -2.88
C HIS A 267 9.58 16.11 -1.67
N ASP A 268 8.61 15.75 -0.84
CA ASP A 268 8.23 16.52 0.35
C ASP A 268 9.37 16.60 1.36
N GLU A 269 10.09 15.49 1.57
CA GLU A 269 11.25 15.44 2.46
C GLU A 269 12.43 16.28 1.93
N THR A 270 12.59 16.34 0.61
CA THR A 270 13.62 17.20 -0.02
C THR A 270 13.29 18.67 0.17
N LEU A 271 12.04 19.08 -0.08
CA LEU A 271 11.58 20.46 0.15
C LEU A 271 11.70 20.86 1.62
N ALA A 272 11.49 19.93 2.54
CA ALA A 272 11.61 20.16 3.98
C ALA A 272 13.06 20.04 4.51
N GLY A 273 14.07 19.95 3.65
CA GLY A 273 15.49 19.88 4.04
C GLY A 273 15.92 18.55 4.67
N ARG A 274 15.08 17.52 4.63
CA ARG A 274 15.33 16.21 5.27
C ARG A 274 15.89 15.14 4.30
N ARG A 275 16.30 15.53 3.09
CA ARG A 275 16.85 14.62 2.08
C ARG A 275 18.03 13.79 2.59
N HIS A 276 18.85 14.35 3.49
CA HIS A 276 20.01 13.69 4.08
C HIS A 276 19.67 12.45 4.94
N LEU A 277 18.44 12.32 5.41
CA LEU A 277 17.94 11.14 6.16
C LEU A 277 17.60 9.97 5.26
N LEU A 278 17.54 10.18 3.96
CA LEU A 278 17.15 9.18 2.96
C LEU A 278 18.38 8.63 2.23
N HIS A 279 18.26 7.42 1.70
CA HIS A 279 19.24 6.87 0.76
C HIS A 279 19.37 7.78 -0.47
N ASP A 280 20.59 7.91 -0.99
CA ASP A 280 20.87 8.85 -2.06
C ASP A 280 20.34 8.37 -3.41
N THR A 281 20.24 7.06 -3.59
CA THR A 281 19.81 6.44 -4.86
C THR A 281 18.68 5.46 -4.65
N LYS A 282 17.92 5.22 -5.73
CA LYS A 282 16.93 4.14 -5.78
C LYS A 282 17.58 2.77 -5.60
N PHE A 283 18.79 2.57 -6.10
CA PHE A 283 19.54 1.32 -5.94
C PHE A 283 19.79 1.00 -4.46
N GLU A 284 20.22 1.98 -3.68
CA GLU A 284 20.43 1.81 -2.23
C GLU A 284 19.11 1.54 -1.50
N THR A 285 18.03 2.23 -1.88
CA THR A 285 16.68 1.95 -1.36
C THR A 285 16.23 0.51 -1.69
N ASP A 286 16.45 0.06 -2.93
CA ASP A 286 16.11 -1.30 -3.36
C ASP A 286 16.94 -2.35 -2.59
N LYS A 287 18.23 -2.08 -2.38
CA LYS A 287 19.14 -2.92 -1.59
C LYS A 287 18.67 -3.01 -0.14
N SER A 288 18.46 -1.87 0.52
CA SER A 288 17.96 -1.79 1.89
C SER A 288 16.63 -2.54 2.06
N TYR A 289 15.69 -2.35 1.13
CA TYR A 289 14.42 -3.07 1.15
C TYR A 289 14.61 -4.59 1.05
N ASN A 290 15.45 -5.08 0.15
CA ASN A 290 15.70 -6.50 -0.04
C ASN A 290 16.44 -7.14 1.15
N GLU A 291 17.36 -6.43 1.78
CA GLU A 291 18.01 -6.84 3.05
C GLU A 291 16.97 -6.95 4.17
N GLY A 292 16.05 -5.98 4.27
CA GLY A 292 14.92 -6.04 5.19
C GLY A 292 13.98 -7.22 4.93
N VAL A 293 13.74 -7.58 3.65
CA VAL A 293 13.03 -8.81 3.28
C VAL A 293 13.71 -10.04 3.87
N THR A 294 15.03 -10.16 3.67
CA THR A 294 15.81 -11.28 4.19
C THR A 294 15.72 -11.34 5.73
N THR A 295 15.87 -10.19 6.41
CA THR A 295 15.73 -10.10 7.87
C THR A 295 14.35 -10.58 8.34
N CYS A 296 13.26 -10.17 7.67
CA CYS A 296 11.91 -10.62 8.02
C CYS A 296 11.70 -12.11 7.80
N LEU A 297 12.21 -12.67 6.70
CA LEU A 297 12.09 -14.11 6.41
C LEU A 297 12.85 -14.95 7.42
N ASN A 298 14.02 -14.51 7.85
CA ASN A 298 14.81 -15.18 8.90
C ASN A 298 14.17 -15.07 10.30
N ASN A 299 13.20 -14.17 10.49
CA ASN A 299 12.51 -13.94 11.75
C ASN A 299 10.99 -14.15 11.65
N ILE A 300 10.52 -14.96 10.68
CA ILE A 300 9.09 -15.05 10.34
C ILE A 300 8.21 -15.60 11.48
N ASP A 301 8.79 -16.30 12.44
CA ASP A 301 8.10 -16.76 13.64
C ASP A 301 7.89 -15.62 14.66
N SER A 302 8.64 -14.54 14.53
CA SER A 302 8.65 -13.38 15.44
C SER A 302 8.04 -12.11 14.84
N VAL A 303 7.68 -12.09 13.55
CA VAL A 303 7.09 -10.94 12.88
C VAL A 303 6.13 -11.39 11.78
N ALA A 304 5.00 -10.72 11.64
CA ALA A 304 4.14 -10.90 10.47
C ALA A 304 4.33 -9.71 9.51
N VAL A 305 4.54 -9.98 8.22
CA VAL A 305 4.98 -8.97 7.28
C VAL A 305 4.09 -8.86 6.04
N CYS A 306 3.82 -7.62 5.65
CA CYS A 306 3.24 -7.23 4.38
C CYS A 306 4.34 -6.60 3.50
N PHE A 307 4.85 -7.33 2.53
CA PHE A 307 5.79 -6.82 1.53
C PHE A 307 5.02 -6.02 0.47
N ALA A 308 5.03 -4.69 0.60
CA ALA A 308 4.32 -3.81 -0.33
C ALA A 308 5.25 -3.23 -1.39
N GLY A 309 4.95 -3.45 -2.66
CA GLY A 309 5.75 -2.92 -3.76
C GLY A 309 5.46 -3.55 -5.12
N HIS A 310 6.08 -2.95 -6.16
CA HIS A 310 5.84 -3.25 -7.57
C HIS A 310 7.09 -3.74 -8.31
N ASN A 311 8.16 -4.09 -7.58
CA ASN A 311 9.43 -4.51 -8.16
C ASN A 311 9.47 -6.02 -8.34
N THR A 312 9.50 -6.48 -9.60
CA THR A 312 9.52 -7.91 -9.96
C THR A 312 10.72 -8.65 -9.37
N ASN A 313 11.90 -8.00 -9.29
CA ASN A 313 13.10 -8.65 -8.75
C ASN A 313 12.97 -8.87 -7.24
N THR A 314 12.39 -7.89 -6.52
CA THR A 314 12.07 -8.06 -5.10
C THR A 314 11.05 -9.19 -4.87
N VAL A 315 10.00 -9.28 -5.70
CA VAL A 315 9.04 -10.37 -5.60
C VAL A 315 9.71 -11.74 -5.83
N LYS A 316 10.60 -11.85 -6.82
CA LYS A 316 11.42 -13.04 -7.03
C LYS A 316 12.31 -13.35 -5.83
N HIS A 317 12.93 -12.33 -5.22
CA HIS A 317 13.74 -12.49 -4.01
C HIS A 317 12.92 -13.01 -2.83
N ILE A 318 11.71 -12.47 -2.61
CA ILE A 318 10.79 -12.98 -1.59
C ILE A 318 10.45 -14.44 -1.84
N ILE A 319 10.02 -14.80 -3.06
CA ILE A 319 9.64 -16.19 -3.38
C ILE A 319 10.83 -17.15 -3.20
N SER A 320 12.03 -16.76 -3.67
CA SER A 320 13.24 -17.56 -3.45
C SER A 320 13.57 -17.73 -1.98
N GLY A 321 13.43 -16.65 -1.18
CA GLY A 321 13.63 -16.70 0.27
C GLY A 321 12.60 -17.56 1.01
N LEU A 322 11.34 -17.58 0.57
CA LEU A 322 10.33 -18.50 1.11
C LEU A 322 10.70 -19.96 0.85
N ILE A 323 11.17 -20.25 -0.36
CA ILE A 323 11.57 -21.62 -0.75
C ILE A 323 12.81 -22.06 0.05
N SER A 324 13.85 -21.22 0.10
CA SER A 324 15.11 -21.57 0.77
C SER A 324 14.99 -21.71 2.29
N ASN A 325 14.01 -21.08 2.91
CA ASN A 325 13.74 -21.20 4.36
C ASN A 325 12.58 -22.17 4.68
N ASP A 326 12.11 -22.98 3.73
CA ASP A 326 10.98 -23.90 3.89
C ASP A 326 9.69 -23.22 4.42
N ILE A 327 9.50 -21.93 4.14
CA ILE A 327 8.33 -21.15 4.58
C ILE A 327 7.19 -21.40 3.60
N PRO A 328 6.00 -21.83 4.06
CA PRO A 328 4.84 -21.97 3.19
C PRO A 328 4.46 -20.64 2.52
N VAL A 329 4.31 -20.62 1.19
CA VAL A 329 3.97 -19.40 0.44
C VAL A 329 2.62 -18.78 0.81
N ASN A 330 1.73 -19.56 1.40
CA ASN A 330 0.46 -19.13 1.98
C ASN A 330 0.53 -18.96 3.51
N SER A 331 1.75 -18.79 4.06
CA SER A 331 1.94 -18.51 5.49
C SER A 331 1.07 -17.34 5.94
N PRO A 332 0.33 -17.44 7.04
CA PRO A 332 -0.54 -16.37 7.54
C PRO A 332 0.22 -15.12 7.97
N ASN A 333 1.54 -15.27 8.20
CA ASN A 333 2.43 -14.19 8.59
C ASN A 333 3.01 -13.42 7.39
N ILE A 334 2.69 -13.84 6.16
CA ILE A 334 3.22 -13.20 4.94
C ILE A 334 2.08 -12.71 4.07
N MET A 335 2.23 -11.50 3.56
CA MET A 335 1.38 -10.90 2.54
C MET A 335 2.25 -10.16 1.53
N LEU A 336 1.89 -10.24 0.25
CA LEU A 336 2.44 -9.38 -0.79
C LEU A 336 1.35 -8.39 -1.20
N ALA A 337 1.69 -7.11 -1.30
CA ALA A 337 0.70 -6.08 -1.61
C ALA A 337 1.12 -5.21 -2.78
N GLN A 338 0.21 -4.99 -3.74
CA GLN A 338 0.34 -4.05 -4.85
C GLN A 338 -0.79 -3.03 -4.80
N MET A 339 -0.56 -1.85 -5.37
CA MET A 339 -1.60 -0.85 -5.55
C MET A 339 -2.55 -1.24 -6.68
N TYR A 340 -3.83 -0.96 -6.50
CA TYR A 340 -4.84 -1.14 -7.55
C TYR A 340 -4.47 -0.32 -8.78
N GLY A 341 -4.62 -0.93 -9.95
CA GLY A 341 -4.29 -0.31 -11.23
C GLY A 341 -2.82 -0.30 -11.60
N MET A 342 -1.94 -0.87 -10.75
CA MET A 342 -0.50 -0.95 -11.00
C MET A 342 -0.02 -2.40 -10.93
N ARG A 343 0.81 -2.80 -11.93
CA ARG A 343 1.48 -4.11 -11.95
C ARG A 343 0.52 -5.28 -11.72
N ASN A 344 -0.57 -5.31 -12.48
CA ASN A 344 -1.51 -6.43 -12.50
C ASN A 344 -0.83 -7.76 -12.87
N ASP A 345 0.26 -7.70 -13.62
CA ASP A 345 1.11 -8.85 -13.93
C ASP A 345 1.72 -9.50 -12.66
N ILE A 346 2.09 -8.71 -11.67
CA ILE A 346 2.55 -9.24 -10.37
C ILE A 346 1.36 -9.80 -9.61
N THR A 347 0.34 -8.98 -9.37
CA THR A 347 -0.83 -9.33 -8.54
C THR A 347 -1.48 -10.64 -8.99
N PHE A 348 -1.88 -10.73 -10.25
CA PHE A 348 -2.68 -11.86 -10.73
C PHE A 348 -1.86 -13.08 -11.16
N ASN A 349 -0.54 -12.97 -11.33
CA ASN A 349 0.32 -14.13 -11.55
C ASN A 349 0.80 -14.81 -10.24
N LEU A 350 0.53 -14.20 -9.07
CA LEU A 350 0.89 -14.71 -7.74
C LEU A 350 -0.29 -15.30 -6.94
N MET A 351 -1.39 -15.71 -7.58
CA MET A 351 -2.65 -16.10 -6.90
C MET A 351 -2.54 -17.29 -5.92
N ASP A 352 -1.43 -18.01 -5.91
CA ASP A 352 -1.17 -19.08 -4.94
C ASP A 352 -0.46 -18.59 -3.66
N VAL A 353 -0.04 -17.32 -3.65
CA VAL A 353 0.55 -16.63 -2.50
C VAL A 353 -0.53 -15.77 -1.83
N ASN A 354 -0.35 -15.38 -0.59
CA ASN A 354 -1.22 -14.40 0.06
C ASN A 354 -1.01 -13.01 -0.54
N VAL A 355 -1.71 -12.70 -1.63
CA VAL A 355 -1.64 -11.42 -2.33
C VAL A 355 -2.77 -10.51 -1.87
N SER A 356 -2.46 -9.25 -1.67
CA SER A 356 -3.42 -8.19 -1.35
C SER A 356 -3.32 -7.06 -2.36
N GLN A 357 -4.44 -6.41 -2.63
CA GLN A 357 -4.48 -5.22 -3.47
C GLN A 357 -4.95 -4.02 -2.67
N PHE A 358 -4.08 -3.01 -2.55
CA PHE A 358 -4.37 -1.73 -1.92
C PHE A 358 -5.31 -0.92 -2.82
N ILE A 359 -6.50 -0.63 -2.33
CA ILE A 359 -7.58 -0.02 -3.11
C ILE A 359 -8.01 1.27 -2.41
N PRO A 360 -7.59 2.44 -2.90
CA PRO A 360 -8.13 3.70 -2.43
C PRO A 360 -9.56 3.88 -2.90
N TYR A 361 -10.38 4.50 -2.05
CA TYR A 361 -11.73 4.93 -2.39
C TYR A 361 -12.08 6.23 -1.66
N GLY A 362 -13.07 6.93 -2.15
CA GLY A 362 -13.54 8.21 -1.62
C GLY A 362 -13.84 9.21 -2.72
N LYS A 363 -14.37 10.36 -2.37
CA LYS A 363 -14.68 11.42 -3.32
C LYS A 363 -13.43 11.83 -4.11
N LYS A 364 -13.58 12.08 -5.40
CA LYS A 364 -12.47 12.39 -6.33
C LYS A 364 -11.57 13.52 -5.83
N ASP A 365 -12.16 14.56 -5.24
CA ASP A 365 -11.42 15.70 -4.74
C ASP A 365 -10.52 15.35 -3.55
N PHE A 366 -10.96 14.44 -2.66
CA PHE A 366 -10.15 13.97 -1.54
C PHE A 366 -9.01 13.04 -1.99
N LEU A 367 -9.24 12.28 -3.07
CA LEU A 367 -8.23 11.39 -3.64
C LEU A 367 -7.23 12.11 -4.56
N PHE A 368 -7.43 13.40 -4.78
CA PHE A 368 -6.60 14.16 -5.69
C PHE A 368 -5.09 14.14 -5.36
N PRO A 369 -4.64 14.38 -4.11
CA PRO A 369 -3.21 14.30 -3.77
C PRO A 369 -2.63 12.89 -4.04
N TYR A 370 -3.40 11.85 -3.77
CA TYR A 370 -3.03 10.47 -4.07
C TYR A 370 -2.86 10.27 -5.59
N LEU A 371 -3.81 10.74 -6.41
CA LEU A 371 -3.76 10.60 -7.87
C LEU A 371 -2.55 11.33 -8.48
N VAL A 372 -2.20 12.50 -7.95
CA VAL A 372 -0.99 13.25 -8.34
C VAL A 372 0.26 12.42 -8.11
N ARG A 373 0.42 11.89 -6.90
CA ARG A 373 1.59 11.04 -6.58
C ARG A 373 1.68 9.82 -7.51
N ARG A 374 0.55 9.20 -7.85
CA ARG A 374 0.52 8.07 -8.82
C ARG A 374 0.91 8.53 -10.22
N GLY A 375 0.45 9.70 -10.65
CA GLY A 375 0.85 10.30 -11.93
C GLY A 375 2.37 10.51 -12.00
N ILE A 376 2.95 11.13 -10.99
CA ILE A 376 4.40 11.39 -10.89
C ILE A 376 5.19 10.08 -10.86
N GLU A 377 4.81 9.13 -10.01
CA GLU A 377 5.50 7.84 -9.87
C GLU A 377 5.49 7.05 -11.19
N ASN A 378 4.38 7.02 -11.90
CA ASN A 378 4.29 6.31 -13.18
C ASN A 378 4.95 7.05 -14.35
N SER A 379 5.10 8.37 -14.25
CA SER A 379 5.81 9.18 -15.26
C SER A 379 7.32 9.25 -15.02
N SER A 380 7.82 8.79 -13.88
CA SER A 380 9.26 8.68 -13.64
C SER A 380 9.88 7.53 -14.43
N ALA A 381 11.10 7.68 -14.89
CA ALA A 381 11.85 6.63 -15.59
C ALA A 381 11.99 5.33 -14.75
N LEU A 382 11.79 5.46 -13.45
CA LEU A 382 11.89 4.39 -12.45
C LEU A 382 10.57 3.65 -12.19
N GLY A 383 9.43 4.16 -12.70
CA GLY A 383 8.08 3.67 -12.39
C GLY A 383 7.67 2.38 -13.11
N GLY A 384 8.48 1.85 -14.03
CA GLY A 384 8.15 0.62 -14.76
C GLY A 384 7.00 0.77 -15.78
N SER A 385 6.62 2.01 -16.12
CA SER A 385 5.52 2.30 -17.06
C SER A 385 5.75 1.71 -18.45
N GLN A 386 7.00 1.65 -18.91
CA GLN A 386 7.32 1.04 -20.20
C GLN A 386 7.11 -0.48 -20.20
N GLU A 387 7.50 -1.16 -19.12
CA GLU A 387 7.28 -2.61 -18.98
C GLU A 387 5.78 -2.92 -19.00
N GLU A 388 4.99 -2.15 -18.22
CA GLU A 388 3.54 -2.32 -18.18
C GLU A 388 2.88 -2.01 -19.53
N LEU A 389 3.28 -0.95 -20.22
CA LEU A 389 2.78 -0.65 -21.58
C LEU A 389 3.09 -1.79 -22.57
N ASN A 390 4.24 -2.42 -22.47
CA ASN A 390 4.60 -3.55 -23.32
C ASN A 390 3.69 -4.78 -23.05
N LEU A 391 3.37 -5.03 -21.79
CA LEU A 391 2.45 -6.10 -21.42
C LEU A 391 1.02 -5.83 -21.89
N ILE A 392 0.55 -4.57 -21.75
CA ILE A 392 -0.76 -4.14 -22.26
C ILE A 392 -0.85 -4.32 -23.78
N LYS A 393 0.18 -3.87 -24.54
CA LYS A 393 0.24 -4.05 -26.00
C LYS A 393 0.20 -5.52 -26.39
N LYS A 394 0.91 -6.38 -25.65
CA LYS A 394 0.89 -7.83 -25.86
C LYS A 394 -0.51 -8.41 -25.65
N GLU A 395 -1.22 -7.97 -24.62
CA GLU A 395 -2.58 -8.43 -24.34
C GLU A 395 -3.59 -7.96 -25.40
N ILE A 396 -3.51 -6.69 -25.83
CA ILE A 396 -4.32 -6.15 -26.92
C ILE A 396 -4.14 -6.99 -28.19
N LYS A 397 -2.88 -7.31 -28.54
CA LYS A 397 -2.59 -8.19 -29.68
C LYS A 397 -3.17 -9.60 -29.50
N ARG A 398 -3.03 -10.17 -28.29
CA ARG A 398 -3.59 -11.51 -27.99
C ARG A 398 -5.11 -11.55 -28.15
N ARG A 399 -5.82 -10.48 -27.81
CA ARG A 399 -7.28 -10.37 -27.98
C ARG A 399 -7.73 -10.05 -29.41
N GLY A 400 -6.82 -9.87 -30.35
CA GLY A 400 -7.15 -9.48 -31.74
C GLY A 400 -7.72 -8.08 -31.88
N MET A 401 -7.51 -7.20 -30.88
CA MET A 401 -7.98 -5.83 -30.92
C MET A 401 -7.15 -4.99 -31.89
N LYS A 402 -7.82 -4.14 -32.73
CA LYS A 402 -7.11 -3.18 -33.60
C LYS A 402 -6.26 -2.25 -32.71
N GLN A 403 -4.97 -2.12 -33.04
CA GLN A 403 -4.14 -1.12 -32.40
C GLN A 403 -4.54 0.27 -32.94
N ASN A 404 -5.02 1.16 -32.07
CA ASN A 404 -5.14 2.56 -32.45
C ASN A 404 -3.71 3.10 -32.60
N GLN A 405 -3.39 3.58 -33.78
CA GLN A 405 -2.12 4.24 -34.14
C GLN A 405 -1.87 5.47 -33.27
#